data_e0b205a8cfb18df8d41b6bed38e33bb6
#
_entry.id   e0b205a8cfb18df8d41b6bed38e33bb6
#
_cell.length_a   1.000
_cell.length_b   1.000
_cell.length_c   1.000
_cell.angle_alpha   90.00
_cell.angle_beta   90.00
_cell.angle_gamma   90.00
#
_symmetry.space_group_name_H-M   'P 1'
#
loop_
_entity.id
_entity.type
_entity.pdbx_description
1 polymer ?
#
loop_
_entity_poly.entity_id
_entity_poly.type
_entity_poly.pdbx_seq_one_letter_code
_entity_poly.pdbx_strand_id
1 'polypeptide(L)'
;MRPLYLLPIVAAVVSCTTAPQAPQDARPKVTAIDLEQVTAVLKRDFHERGQAKMNRVELDDVQRLCNLHADNPPADVAKRIEEAQMNTIRFPEGSLIGNWKAGEKIAQSGRGSMWNDKPSDAGGSCYNCHQIGPHETSHGTLGPSLLGFGKKRGNGPEMQKYAYGKVYNSQAFSACSSMPRFGHNKVLTEQQIKDVVALLMDPESPVNK
;
A
#
# COMPACT_ATOMS: atom_id res chain seq x y z
N MET A 1 70.75 29.55 8.86
CA MET A 1 70.13 28.30 9.29
C MET A 1 69.01 28.63 10.27
N ARG A 2 67.76 28.49 9.86
CA ARG A 2 66.59 28.74 10.72
C ARG A 2 66.00 27.37 11.16
N PRO A 3 65.71 27.12 12.42
CA PRO A 3 65.15 25.88 12.85
C PRO A 3 63.63 25.82 12.49
N LEU A 4 63.27 24.71 11.88
CA LEU A 4 61.88 24.35 11.55
C LEU A 4 61.21 23.77 12.82
N TYR A 5 60.26 24.49 13.37
CA TYR A 5 59.42 23.97 14.46
C TYR A 5 58.29 23.12 13.87
N LEU A 6 58.33 21.80 14.11
CA LEU A 6 57.24 20.87 13.84
C LEU A 6 56.23 20.96 14.99
N LEU A 7 55.03 21.48 14.70
CA LEU A 7 53.89 21.44 15.60
C LEU A 7 53.22 20.07 15.48
N PRO A 8 52.93 19.38 16.59
CA PRO A 8 52.17 18.12 16.54
C PRO A 8 50.70 18.41 16.26
N ILE A 9 50.17 17.78 15.20
CA ILE A 9 48.73 17.74 14.92
C ILE A 9 48.08 16.74 15.89
N VAL A 10 47.36 17.25 16.87
CA VAL A 10 46.51 16.42 17.73
C VAL A 10 45.20 16.15 16.97
N ALA A 11 45.05 14.94 16.46
CA ALA A 11 43.80 14.46 15.87
C ALA A 11 42.77 14.20 17.00
N ALA A 12 41.79 15.08 17.16
CA ALA A 12 40.66 14.85 18.03
C ALA A 12 39.74 13.80 17.40
N VAL A 13 39.75 12.60 17.97
CA VAL A 13 38.78 11.55 17.62
C VAL A 13 37.43 11.92 18.23
N VAL A 14 36.52 12.45 17.42
CA VAL A 14 35.15 12.67 17.83
C VAL A 14 34.44 11.30 17.85
N SER A 15 34.35 10.72 19.04
CA SER A 15 33.50 9.53 19.27
C SER A 15 32.06 9.96 19.14
N CYS A 16 31.37 9.57 18.04
CA CYS A 16 29.93 9.62 17.97
C CYS A 16 29.36 8.62 18.97
N THR A 17 29.00 9.10 20.15
CA THR A 17 28.17 8.33 21.08
C THR A 17 26.78 8.22 20.48
N THR A 18 26.40 7.02 20.03
CA THR A 18 25.02 6.70 19.67
C THR A 18 24.13 6.95 20.90
N ALA A 19 23.21 7.90 20.75
CA ALA A 19 22.19 8.11 21.78
C ALA A 19 21.44 6.80 22.03
N PRO A 20 21.13 6.47 23.31
CA PRO A 20 20.35 5.27 23.60
C PRO A 20 19.01 5.35 22.87
N GLN A 21 18.75 4.36 22.00
CA GLN A 21 17.44 4.21 21.41
C GLN A 21 16.43 3.94 22.52
N ALA A 22 15.41 4.78 22.61
CA ALA A 22 14.29 4.54 23.51
C ALA A 22 13.69 3.16 23.21
N PRO A 23 13.26 2.40 24.25
CA PRO A 23 12.65 1.09 24.06
C PRO A 23 11.48 1.21 23.09
N GLN A 24 11.47 0.40 22.01
CA GLN A 24 10.42 0.40 21.00
C GLN A 24 9.05 -0.07 21.54
N ASP A 25 8.98 -0.51 22.78
CA ASP A 25 7.78 -0.97 23.47
C ASP A 25 6.96 0.13 24.17
N ALA A 26 7.36 1.39 24.06
CA ALA A 26 6.60 2.51 24.65
C ALA A 26 5.52 3.07 23.68
N ARG A 27 4.91 2.23 22.84
CA ARG A 27 3.62 2.63 22.27
C ARG A 27 2.62 2.73 23.43
N PRO A 28 1.91 3.87 23.60
CA PRO A 28 0.86 3.93 24.61
C PRO A 28 -0.07 2.75 24.34
N LYS A 29 -0.34 1.95 25.38
CA LYS A 29 -1.42 0.95 25.34
C LYS A 29 -2.64 1.75 24.94
N VAL A 30 -3.08 1.60 23.68
CA VAL A 30 -4.32 2.18 23.23
C VAL A 30 -5.37 1.53 24.14
N THR A 31 -5.82 2.27 25.14
CA THR A 31 -7.02 1.92 25.91
C THR A 31 -8.08 1.68 24.86
N ALA A 32 -8.73 0.52 24.92
CA ALA A 32 -9.69 0.07 23.92
C ALA A 32 -10.50 1.28 23.42
N ILE A 33 -10.21 1.70 22.19
CA ILE A 33 -10.95 2.81 21.57
C ILE A 33 -12.38 2.30 21.54
N ASP A 34 -13.28 3.03 22.17
CA ASP A 34 -14.69 2.74 22.09
C ASP A 34 -15.12 3.01 20.64
N LEU A 35 -15.09 1.95 19.84
CA LEU A 35 -15.46 2.00 18.42
C LEU A 35 -16.89 2.51 18.22
N GLU A 36 -17.74 2.34 19.22
CA GLU A 36 -19.11 2.81 19.20
C GLU A 36 -19.17 4.33 19.31
N GLN A 37 -18.40 4.92 20.22
CA GLN A 37 -18.26 6.37 20.34
C GLN A 37 -17.63 7.01 19.08
N VAL A 38 -16.57 6.41 18.55
CA VAL A 38 -15.94 6.88 17.30
C VAL A 38 -16.93 6.82 16.15
N THR A 39 -17.66 5.72 16.01
CA THR A 39 -18.67 5.56 14.96
C THR A 39 -19.80 6.58 15.11
N ALA A 40 -20.23 6.87 16.34
CA ALA A 40 -21.25 7.90 16.60
C ALA A 40 -20.78 9.29 16.16
N VAL A 41 -19.53 9.65 16.47
CA VAL A 41 -18.94 10.93 16.03
C VAL A 41 -18.85 11.00 14.51
N LEU A 42 -18.36 9.95 13.87
CA LEU A 42 -18.27 9.89 12.39
C LEU A 42 -19.65 10.02 11.73
N LYS A 43 -20.66 9.34 12.24
CA LYS A 43 -22.03 9.42 11.71
C LYS A 43 -22.67 10.79 11.94
N ARG A 44 -22.34 11.47 13.04
CA ARG A 44 -22.80 12.82 13.31
C ARG A 44 -22.20 13.85 12.36
N ASP A 45 -20.89 13.75 12.09
CA ASP A 45 -20.11 14.79 11.41
C ASP A 45 -19.93 14.54 9.92
N PHE A 46 -20.08 13.29 9.46
CA PHE A 46 -20.01 12.96 8.05
C PHE A 46 -21.32 13.27 7.34
N HIS A 47 -21.27 14.07 6.29
CA HIS A 47 -22.41 14.38 5.45
C HIS A 47 -22.22 13.84 4.05
N GLU A 48 -23.22 13.14 3.54
CA GLU A 48 -23.19 12.65 2.17
C GLU A 48 -23.04 13.76 1.15
N ARG A 49 -22.11 13.59 0.22
CA ARG A 49 -21.90 14.53 -0.88
C ARG A 49 -21.47 13.76 -2.13
N GLY A 50 -22.19 13.96 -3.24
CA GLY A 50 -21.90 13.26 -4.50
C GLY A 50 -21.82 11.74 -4.31
N GLN A 51 -20.70 11.15 -4.70
CA GLN A 51 -20.47 9.72 -4.51
C GLN A 51 -19.99 9.33 -3.09
N ALA A 52 -19.69 10.27 -2.23
CA ALA A 52 -19.35 9.98 -0.84
C ALA A 52 -20.62 9.70 -0.03
N LYS A 53 -20.94 8.41 0.17
CA LYS A 53 -22.11 7.94 0.89
C LYS A 53 -21.76 7.48 2.30
N MET A 54 -22.78 7.35 3.16
CA MET A 54 -22.61 6.94 4.57
C MET A 54 -21.88 5.61 4.74
N ASN A 55 -21.97 4.70 3.76
CA ASN A 55 -21.24 3.43 3.79
C ASN A 55 -19.71 3.58 3.90
N ARG A 56 -19.18 4.77 3.64
CA ARG A 56 -17.73 5.03 3.81
C ARG A 56 -17.28 5.15 5.27
N VAL A 57 -18.21 5.40 6.18
CA VAL A 57 -17.93 5.47 7.63
C VAL A 57 -18.27 4.16 8.35
N GLU A 58 -18.77 3.18 7.62
CA GLU A 58 -19.07 1.86 8.16
C GLU A 58 -17.85 0.94 8.02
N LEU A 59 -17.42 0.39 9.15
CA LEU A 59 -16.33 -0.58 9.15
C LEU A 59 -16.88 -1.98 8.83
N ASP A 60 -16.21 -2.67 7.91
CA ASP A 60 -16.44 -4.10 7.73
C ASP A 60 -15.79 -4.95 8.85
N ASP A 61 -16.08 -6.24 8.86
CA ASP A 61 -15.59 -7.13 9.92
C ASP A 61 -14.04 -7.19 9.98
N VAL A 62 -13.38 -7.11 8.83
CA VAL A 62 -11.92 -7.11 8.78
C VAL A 62 -11.35 -5.82 9.36
N GLN A 63 -11.92 -4.67 9.00
CA GLN A 63 -11.51 -3.39 9.56
C GLN A 63 -11.74 -3.35 11.09
N ARG A 64 -12.84 -3.92 11.58
CA ARG A 64 -13.10 -4.05 13.02
C ARG A 64 -12.06 -4.91 13.70
N LEU A 65 -11.72 -6.07 13.14
CA LEU A 65 -10.70 -6.96 13.68
C LEU A 65 -9.31 -6.32 13.66
N CYS A 66 -8.95 -5.64 12.58
CA CYS A 66 -7.67 -4.94 12.47
C CYS A 66 -7.55 -3.81 13.50
N ASN A 67 -8.61 -3.00 13.67
CA ASN A 67 -8.63 -1.96 14.70
C ASN A 67 -8.53 -2.53 16.11
N LEU A 68 -9.24 -3.64 16.39
CA LEU A 68 -9.19 -4.31 17.70
C LEU A 68 -7.78 -4.77 18.07
N HIS A 69 -6.99 -5.16 17.09
CA HIS A 69 -5.63 -5.66 17.27
C HIS A 69 -4.54 -4.63 16.90
N ALA A 70 -4.89 -3.36 16.69
CA ALA A 70 -3.97 -2.30 16.26
C ALA A 70 -3.11 -2.74 15.05
N ASP A 71 -3.75 -3.33 14.04
CA ASP A 71 -3.18 -3.87 12.81
C ASP A 71 -2.15 -5.00 13.00
N ASN A 72 -2.07 -5.58 14.20
CA ASN A 72 -1.18 -6.69 14.52
C ASN A 72 -1.96 -7.86 15.18
N PRO A 73 -2.86 -8.53 14.45
CA PRO A 73 -3.66 -9.62 15.00
C PRO A 73 -2.81 -10.86 15.30
N PRO A 74 -3.22 -11.70 16.28
CA PRO A 74 -2.64 -13.02 16.49
C PRO A 74 -2.67 -13.87 15.21
N ALA A 75 -1.73 -14.81 15.08
CA ALA A 75 -1.53 -15.58 13.86
C ALA A 75 -2.79 -16.34 13.37
N ASP A 76 -3.57 -16.87 14.29
CA ASP A 76 -4.82 -17.57 13.99
C ASP A 76 -5.91 -16.61 13.49
N VAL A 77 -5.96 -15.38 14.03
CA VAL A 77 -6.88 -14.33 13.55
C VAL A 77 -6.43 -13.83 12.18
N ALA A 78 -5.12 -13.59 12.01
CA ALA A 78 -4.56 -13.19 10.72
C ALA A 78 -4.90 -14.20 9.62
N LYS A 79 -4.67 -15.49 9.87
CA LYS A 79 -5.00 -16.57 8.94
C LYS A 79 -6.48 -16.60 8.56
N ARG A 80 -7.37 -16.46 9.54
CA ARG A 80 -8.83 -16.40 9.27
C ARG A 80 -9.21 -15.19 8.42
N ILE A 81 -8.59 -14.03 8.65
CA ILE A 81 -8.79 -12.83 7.82
C ILE A 81 -8.35 -13.14 6.38
N GLU A 82 -7.14 -13.66 6.19
CA GLU A 82 -6.59 -13.94 4.87
C GLU A 82 -7.45 -14.95 4.10
N GLU A 83 -7.85 -16.04 4.72
CA GLU A 83 -8.74 -17.05 4.12
C GLU A 83 -10.11 -16.47 3.73
N ALA A 84 -10.72 -15.70 4.62
CA ALA A 84 -12.00 -15.05 4.34
C ALA A 84 -11.88 -14.03 3.19
N GLN A 85 -10.80 -13.24 3.17
CA GLN A 85 -10.56 -12.26 2.12
C GLN A 85 -10.17 -12.91 0.79
N MET A 86 -9.47 -14.02 0.78
CA MET A 86 -9.15 -14.80 -0.42
C MET A 86 -10.43 -15.25 -1.14
N ASN A 87 -11.43 -15.68 -0.40
CA ASN A 87 -12.72 -16.09 -0.95
C ASN A 87 -13.53 -14.95 -1.59
N THR A 88 -13.15 -13.70 -1.36
CA THR A 88 -13.79 -12.54 -1.99
C THR A 88 -13.20 -12.19 -3.35
N ILE A 89 -12.02 -12.71 -3.68
CA ILE A 89 -11.35 -12.40 -4.95
C ILE A 89 -12.10 -13.07 -6.09
N ARG A 90 -12.51 -12.26 -7.06
CA ARG A 90 -13.11 -12.73 -8.31
C ARG A 90 -12.06 -12.65 -9.40
N PHE A 91 -11.56 -13.82 -9.79
CA PHE A 91 -10.65 -13.92 -10.93
C PHE A 91 -11.48 -13.98 -12.20
N PRO A 92 -11.22 -13.09 -13.18
CA PRO A 92 -11.90 -13.15 -14.47
C PRO A 92 -11.47 -14.38 -15.27
N GLU A 93 -12.32 -14.80 -16.17
CA GLU A 93 -11.95 -15.81 -17.19
C GLU A 93 -10.96 -15.21 -18.20
N GLY A 94 -10.06 -16.05 -18.69
CA GLY A 94 -9.07 -15.68 -19.71
C GLY A 94 -7.87 -14.89 -19.18
N SER A 95 -7.38 -13.95 -19.98
CA SER A 95 -6.16 -13.20 -19.67
C SER A 95 -6.33 -12.25 -18.47
N LEU A 96 -5.34 -12.27 -17.59
CA LEU A 96 -5.19 -11.30 -16.48
C LEU A 96 -4.32 -10.09 -16.87
N ILE A 97 -3.83 -10.04 -18.12
CA ILE A 97 -2.99 -8.98 -18.64
C ILE A 97 -3.85 -8.03 -19.49
N GLY A 98 -3.77 -6.74 -19.17
CA GLY A 98 -4.38 -5.65 -19.92
C GLY A 98 -3.36 -4.83 -20.68
N ASN A 99 -3.47 -3.50 -20.62
CA ASN A 99 -2.60 -2.53 -21.29
C ASN A 99 -1.72 -1.81 -20.24
N TRP A 100 -0.41 -1.99 -20.30
CA TRP A 100 0.51 -1.39 -19.34
C TRP A 100 0.52 0.15 -19.37
N LYS A 101 0.27 0.79 -20.53
CA LYS A 101 0.19 2.26 -20.63
C LYS A 101 -1.04 2.83 -19.92
N ALA A 102 -2.15 2.07 -19.95
CA ALA A 102 -3.33 2.40 -19.15
C ALA A 102 -3.04 2.16 -17.66
N GLY A 103 -2.37 1.05 -17.33
CA GLY A 103 -1.95 0.71 -15.97
C GLY A 103 -1.05 1.78 -15.35
N GLU A 104 -0.12 2.36 -16.12
CA GLU A 104 0.73 3.45 -15.64
C GLU A 104 -0.08 4.69 -15.26
N LYS A 105 -1.04 5.09 -16.10
CA LYS A 105 -1.94 6.21 -15.79
C LYS A 105 -2.76 5.96 -14.54
N ILE A 106 -3.26 4.74 -14.36
CA ILE A 106 -3.99 4.32 -13.16
C ILE A 106 -3.08 4.38 -11.93
N ALA A 107 -1.84 3.89 -12.03
CA ALA A 107 -0.89 3.90 -10.94
C ALA A 107 -0.50 5.32 -10.49
N GLN A 108 -0.43 6.27 -11.43
CA GLN A 108 -0.10 7.67 -11.17
C GLN A 108 -1.28 8.49 -10.66
N SER A 109 -2.51 8.16 -11.05
CA SER A 109 -3.69 8.91 -10.68
C SER A 109 -4.19 8.55 -9.27
N GLY A 110 -4.45 9.55 -8.44
CA GLY A 110 -5.15 9.40 -7.16
C GLY A 110 -6.62 9.82 -7.19
N ARG A 111 -7.18 10.04 -8.40
CA ARG A 111 -8.57 10.48 -8.57
C ARG A 111 -9.56 9.32 -8.50
N GLY A 112 -10.84 9.65 -8.50
CA GLY A 112 -11.95 8.69 -8.58
C GLY A 112 -12.64 8.40 -7.24
N SER A 113 -12.03 8.82 -6.11
CA SER A 113 -12.59 8.57 -4.78
C SER A 113 -13.08 9.83 -4.07
N MET A 114 -12.84 11.02 -4.61
CA MET A 114 -13.37 12.26 -4.04
C MET A 114 -14.86 12.40 -4.34
N TRP A 115 -15.57 13.17 -3.53
CA TRP A 115 -17.02 13.35 -3.67
C TRP A 115 -17.47 13.86 -5.04
N ASN A 116 -16.62 14.62 -5.73
CA ASN A 116 -16.88 15.23 -7.04
C ASN A 116 -16.14 14.54 -8.21
N ASP A 117 -15.38 13.49 -7.98
CA ASP A 117 -14.74 12.74 -9.04
C ASP A 117 -15.76 11.88 -9.78
N LYS A 118 -15.48 11.59 -11.05
CA LYS A 118 -16.21 10.58 -11.79
C LYS A 118 -15.62 9.20 -11.51
N PRO A 119 -16.44 8.16 -11.32
CA PRO A 119 -15.93 6.79 -11.12
C PRO A 119 -15.02 6.31 -12.26
N SER A 120 -15.23 6.81 -13.49
CA SER A 120 -14.38 6.53 -14.66
C SER A 120 -12.95 7.02 -14.53
N ASP A 121 -12.71 8.02 -13.66
CA ASP A 121 -11.40 8.65 -13.47
C ASP A 121 -10.58 7.96 -12.36
N ALA A 122 -11.07 6.82 -11.86
CA ALA A 122 -10.46 6.12 -10.74
C ALA A 122 -9.02 5.71 -11.02
N GLY A 123 -8.15 6.01 -10.08
CA GLY A 123 -6.75 5.63 -10.07
C GLY A 123 -6.35 4.97 -8.76
N GLY A 124 -5.20 4.32 -8.76
CA GLY A 124 -4.68 3.57 -7.60
C GLY A 124 -3.72 4.37 -6.73
N SER A 125 -3.19 5.50 -7.24
CA SER A 125 -2.14 6.30 -6.56
C SER A 125 -0.98 5.45 -6.02
N CYS A 126 -0.57 4.42 -6.78
CA CYS A 126 0.35 3.38 -6.32
C CYS A 126 1.72 3.95 -5.96
N TYR A 127 2.16 5.03 -6.62
CA TYR A 127 3.41 5.73 -6.35
C TYR A 127 3.46 6.39 -4.97
N ASN A 128 2.32 6.67 -4.35
CA ASN A 128 2.30 7.20 -2.99
C ASN A 128 2.81 6.19 -1.95
N CYS A 129 2.82 4.90 -2.28
CA CYS A 129 3.26 3.83 -1.40
C CYS A 129 4.44 3.05 -1.95
N HIS A 130 4.61 2.96 -3.26
CA HIS A 130 5.59 2.10 -3.94
C HIS A 130 6.49 2.90 -4.88
N GLN A 131 7.75 2.52 -4.92
CA GLN A 131 8.60 2.82 -6.06
C GLN A 131 8.21 1.89 -7.22
N ILE A 132 7.84 2.44 -8.37
CA ILE A 132 7.32 1.67 -9.52
C ILE A 132 8.21 1.83 -10.75
N GLY A 133 8.48 3.06 -11.17
CA GLY A 133 9.29 3.37 -12.34
C GLY A 133 10.65 3.98 -12.00
N PRO A 134 11.69 3.77 -12.82
CA PRO A 134 13.01 4.34 -12.59
C PRO A 134 13.07 5.86 -12.78
N HIS A 135 12.09 6.43 -13.48
CA HIS A 135 12.03 7.87 -13.78
C HIS A 135 11.20 8.68 -12.79
N GLU A 136 10.66 8.03 -11.75
CA GLU A 136 9.89 8.70 -10.72
C GLU A 136 10.84 9.55 -9.84
N THR A 137 10.58 10.86 -9.77
CA THR A 137 11.37 11.78 -8.95
C THR A 137 11.14 11.57 -7.45
N SER A 138 9.96 11.09 -7.08
CA SER A 138 9.61 10.78 -5.69
C SER A 138 8.59 9.67 -5.62
N HIS A 139 8.66 8.85 -4.61
CA HIS A 139 7.71 7.77 -4.33
C HIS A 139 7.63 7.53 -2.83
N GLY A 140 6.53 6.91 -2.39
CA GLY A 140 6.40 6.45 -1.02
C GLY A 140 7.22 5.18 -0.75
N THR A 141 7.48 4.93 0.51
CA THR A 141 8.22 3.75 1.01
C THR A 141 7.39 2.88 1.94
N LEU A 142 6.07 3.13 2.01
CA LEU A 142 5.14 2.34 2.81
C LEU A 142 5.03 0.90 2.27
N GLY A 143 5.04 0.75 0.95
CA GLY A 143 5.09 -0.54 0.27
C GLY A 143 6.48 -0.87 -0.26
N PRO A 144 6.76 -2.15 -0.61
CA PRO A 144 8.03 -2.54 -1.20
C PRO A 144 8.22 -1.92 -2.59
N SER A 145 9.49 -1.75 -3.00
CA SER A 145 9.80 -1.37 -4.38
C SER A 145 9.30 -2.43 -5.36
N LEU A 146 8.64 -1.98 -6.42
CA LEU A 146 8.13 -2.81 -7.51
C LEU A 146 9.04 -2.76 -8.75
N LEU A 147 10.17 -2.04 -8.70
CA LEU A 147 11.13 -1.97 -9.79
C LEU A 147 11.60 -3.35 -10.25
N GLY A 148 11.42 -3.61 -11.53
CA GLY A 148 11.76 -4.88 -12.14
C GLY A 148 10.88 -6.03 -11.68
N PHE A 149 9.63 -5.78 -11.31
CA PHE A 149 8.75 -6.80 -10.73
C PHE A 149 8.66 -8.04 -11.62
N GLY A 150 8.29 -7.87 -12.90
CA GLY A 150 8.21 -8.96 -13.87
C GLY A 150 9.56 -9.63 -14.15
N LYS A 151 10.63 -8.83 -14.27
CA LYS A 151 12.01 -9.37 -14.46
C LYS A 151 12.47 -10.22 -13.28
N LYS A 152 12.19 -9.77 -12.04
CA LYS A 152 12.71 -10.43 -10.83
C LYS A 152 11.87 -11.60 -10.37
N ARG A 153 10.56 -11.57 -10.60
CA ARG A 153 9.61 -12.56 -10.10
C ARG A 153 9.04 -13.48 -11.19
N GLY A 154 9.32 -13.14 -12.45
CA GLY A 154 8.69 -13.78 -13.60
C GLY A 154 7.33 -13.17 -13.93
N ASN A 155 6.87 -13.42 -15.15
CA ASN A 155 5.61 -12.93 -15.69
C ASN A 155 4.63 -14.06 -16.07
N GLY A 156 4.84 -15.25 -15.54
CA GLY A 156 3.99 -16.42 -15.79
C GLY A 156 2.61 -16.31 -15.13
N PRO A 157 1.68 -17.23 -15.47
CA PRO A 157 0.29 -17.18 -15.02
C PRO A 157 0.11 -17.10 -13.51
N GLU A 158 0.91 -17.82 -12.74
CA GLU A 158 0.84 -17.83 -11.27
C GLU A 158 1.18 -16.45 -10.69
N MET A 159 2.20 -15.77 -11.25
CA MET A 159 2.58 -14.44 -10.80
C MET A 159 1.56 -13.38 -11.24
N GLN A 160 0.97 -13.55 -12.42
CA GLN A 160 -0.16 -12.68 -12.88
C GLN A 160 -1.35 -12.83 -11.93
N LYS A 161 -1.70 -14.07 -11.56
CA LYS A 161 -2.77 -14.36 -10.60
C LYS A 161 -2.48 -13.77 -9.23
N TYR A 162 -1.25 -13.92 -8.74
CA TYR A 162 -0.82 -13.28 -7.50
C TYR A 162 -0.96 -11.76 -7.55
N ALA A 163 -0.43 -11.11 -8.59
CA ALA A 163 -0.46 -9.66 -8.73
C ALA A 163 -1.91 -9.15 -8.84
N TYR A 164 -2.74 -9.81 -9.65
CA TYR A 164 -4.15 -9.49 -9.76
C TYR A 164 -4.85 -9.59 -8.40
N GLY A 165 -4.69 -10.71 -7.73
CA GLY A 165 -5.31 -10.94 -6.42
C GLY A 165 -4.84 -9.93 -5.38
N LYS A 166 -3.54 -9.59 -5.37
CA LYS A 166 -2.97 -8.61 -4.42
C LYS A 166 -3.52 -7.20 -4.64
N VAL A 167 -3.73 -6.78 -5.89
CA VAL A 167 -4.37 -5.49 -6.21
C VAL A 167 -5.88 -5.55 -5.93
N TYR A 168 -6.53 -6.68 -6.24
CA TYR A 168 -7.95 -6.85 -5.99
C TYR A 168 -8.26 -6.77 -4.49
N ASN A 169 -7.57 -7.58 -3.67
CA ASN A 169 -7.74 -7.60 -2.22
C ASN A 169 -6.41 -7.92 -1.50
N SER A 170 -5.72 -6.89 -1.08
CA SER A 170 -4.41 -6.99 -0.43
C SER A 170 -4.44 -7.82 0.87
N GLN A 171 -5.57 -7.80 1.59
CA GLN A 171 -5.74 -8.48 2.88
C GLN A 171 -5.95 -9.99 2.74
N ALA A 172 -6.15 -10.49 1.54
CA ALA A 172 -6.11 -11.92 1.23
C ALA A 172 -4.69 -12.52 1.29
N PHE A 173 -3.65 -11.68 1.31
CA PHE A 173 -2.23 -12.08 1.31
C PHE A 173 -1.45 -11.55 2.51
N SER A 174 -2.02 -10.63 3.23
CA SER A 174 -1.45 -10.05 4.44
C SER A 174 -2.57 -9.37 5.22
N ALA A 175 -2.97 -10.00 6.29
CA ALA A 175 -4.01 -9.47 7.17
C ALA A 175 -3.65 -8.06 7.64
N CYS A 176 -4.64 -7.20 7.73
CA CYS A 176 -4.50 -5.80 8.14
C CYS A 176 -3.53 -4.96 7.30
N SER A 177 -3.30 -5.36 6.04
CA SER A 177 -2.47 -4.61 5.11
C SER A 177 -3.01 -3.20 4.89
N SER A 178 -2.12 -2.20 4.96
CA SER A 178 -2.44 -0.80 4.61
C SER A 178 -2.65 -0.58 3.12
N MET A 179 -2.28 -1.54 2.25
CA MET A 179 -2.57 -1.46 0.82
C MET A 179 -4.08 -1.57 0.59
N PRO A 180 -4.70 -0.61 -0.13
CA PRO A 180 -6.14 -0.63 -0.38
C PRO A 180 -6.60 -1.90 -1.10
N ARG A 181 -7.84 -2.31 -0.84
CA ARG A 181 -8.51 -3.44 -1.48
C ARG A 181 -9.26 -2.95 -2.72
N PHE A 182 -8.51 -2.61 -3.78
CA PHE A 182 -9.03 -1.85 -4.92
C PHE A 182 -10.21 -2.51 -5.63
N GLY A 183 -10.15 -3.81 -5.90
CA GLY A 183 -11.24 -4.54 -6.54
C GLY A 183 -12.38 -4.83 -5.57
N HIS A 184 -12.07 -5.28 -4.36
CA HIS A 184 -13.05 -5.59 -3.33
C HIS A 184 -13.95 -4.38 -3.01
N ASN A 185 -13.33 -3.20 -2.84
CA ASN A 185 -14.04 -1.95 -2.56
C ASN A 185 -14.56 -1.25 -3.83
N LYS A 186 -14.44 -1.88 -4.99
CA LYS A 186 -14.91 -1.33 -6.29
C LYS A 186 -14.27 0.03 -6.64
N VAL A 187 -13.05 0.28 -6.16
CA VAL A 187 -12.27 1.48 -6.52
C VAL A 187 -11.76 1.35 -7.95
N LEU A 188 -11.24 0.18 -8.31
CA LEU A 188 -10.81 -0.14 -9.66
C LEU A 188 -11.71 -1.23 -10.25
N THR A 189 -12.01 -1.09 -11.53
CA THR A 189 -12.72 -2.12 -12.31
C THR A 189 -11.79 -3.30 -12.59
N GLU A 190 -12.36 -4.43 -12.99
CA GLU A 190 -11.61 -5.61 -13.43
C GLU A 190 -10.58 -5.26 -14.51
N GLN A 191 -10.99 -4.49 -15.54
CA GLN A 191 -10.09 -4.09 -16.61
C GLN A 191 -8.95 -3.21 -16.10
N GLN A 192 -9.22 -2.27 -15.22
CA GLN A 192 -8.19 -1.42 -14.63
C GLN A 192 -7.18 -2.23 -13.79
N ILE A 193 -7.63 -3.26 -13.09
CA ILE A 193 -6.72 -4.17 -12.38
C ILE A 193 -5.85 -4.96 -13.35
N LYS A 194 -6.42 -5.47 -14.46
CA LYS A 194 -5.64 -6.12 -15.53
C LYS A 194 -4.59 -5.19 -16.13
N ASP A 195 -4.93 -3.92 -16.30
CA ASP A 195 -4.00 -2.91 -16.82
C ASP A 195 -2.84 -2.65 -15.84
N VAL A 196 -3.12 -2.60 -14.54
CA VAL A 196 -2.07 -2.50 -13.49
C VAL A 196 -1.21 -3.77 -13.46
N VAL A 197 -1.80 -4.95 -13.62
CA VAL A 197 -1.03 -6.21 -13.74
C VAL A 197 -0.11 -6.16 -14.95
N ALA A 198 -0.60 -5.67 -16.10
CA ALA A 198 0.24 -5.48 -17.28
C ALA A 198 1.39 -4.51 -17.02
N LEU A 199 1.17 -3.41 -16.29
CA LEU A 199 2.24 -2.49 -15.90
C LEU A 199 3.36 -3.22 -15.13
N LEU A 200 3.01 -4.14 -14.25
CA LEU A 200 3.98 -4.89 -13.44
C LEU A 200 4.68 -6.01 -14.22
N MET A 201 4.02 -6.60 -15.22
CA MET A 201 4.46 -7.85 -15.88
C MET A 201 5.09 -7.63 -17.24
N ASP A 202 4.63 -6.61 -18.00
CA ASP A 202 5.05 -6.42 -19.39
C ASP A 202 6.55 -6.04 -19.43
N PRO A 203 7.37 -6.74 -20.25
CA PRO A 203 8.78 -6.41 -20.42
C PRO A 203 9.02 -4.99 -20.95
N GLU A 204 8.08 -4.45 -21.74
CA GLU A 204 8.17 -3.11 -22.31
C GLU A 204 7.69 -2.01 -21.36
N SER A 205 7.12 -2.36 -20.21
CA SER A 205 6.69 -1.37 -19.23
C SER A 205 7.88 -0.69 -18.55
N PRO A 206 7.74 0.57 -18.08
CA PRO A 206 8.81 1.27 -17.38
C PRO A 206 9.24 0.58 -16.07
N VAL A 207 8.39 -0.27 -15.51
CA VAL A 207 8.70 -1.07 -14.32
C VAL A 207 9.83 -2.06 -14.59
N ASN A 208 9.91 -2.58 -15.82
CA ASN A 208 10.80 -3.67 -16.21
C ASN A 208 11.97 -3.24 -17.14
N LYS A 209 12.15 -1.95 -17.35
CA LYS A 209 13.27 -1.41 -18.16
C LYS A 209 14.54 -1.13 -17.39
#